data_54b100630bde2cfddf83715985531674
#
_entry.id   54b100630bde2cfddf83715985531674
#
_cell.length_a   1.000
_cell.length_b   1.000
_cell.length_c   1.000
_cell.angle_alpha   90.00
_cell.angle_beta   90.00
_cell.angle_gamma   90.00
#
_symmetry.space_group_name_H-M   'P 1'
#
loop_
_entity.id
_entity.type
_entity.pdbx_description
1 polymer ?
#
loop_
_entity_poly.entity_id
_entity_poly.type
_entity_poly.pdbx_seq_one_letter_code
_entity_poly.pdbx_strand_id
1 'polypeptide(L)'
;MSDLGESLEPWAMDQPSPETAVVSDGLMPVLEERVSALVARHREARQQVESLRSELASRDARIAELTKQVGSDEQLRSELRERLGRVIDRVRELEDAQSGNDGQ
;
A
#
# COMPACT_ATOMS: atom_id res chain seq x y z
N MET A 1 -35.98 -65.43 -1.64
CA MET A 1 -36.03 -64.76 -2.63
C MET A 1 -35.89 -63.31 -2.50
N SER A 2 -36.68 -62.62 -1.86
CA SER A 2 -36.65 -61.18 -1.70
C SER A 2 -35.57 -60.71 -0.77
N ASP A 3 -34.84 -61.58 -0.21
CA ASP A 3 -33.80 -61.22 0.75
C ASP A 3 -32.67 -60.42 0.14
N LEU A 4 -32.44 -60.60 -1.12
CA LEU A 4 -31.41 -59.88 -1.81
C LEU A 4 -31.68 -58.40 -1.91
N GLY A 5 -32.96 -58.06 -2.02
CA GLY A 5 -33.33 -56.65 -2.07
C GLY A 5 -33.20 -55.94 -0.74
N GLU A 6 -33.35 -56.66 0.30
CA GLU A 6 -33.28 -56.08 1.64
C GLU A 6 -31.88 -55.65 2.04
N SER A 7 -30.90 -56.44 1.62
CA SER A 7 -29.54 -56.11 1.98
C SER A 7 -28.93 -55.01 1.14
N LEU A 8 -29.65 -54.60 0.11
CA LEU A 8 -29.17 -53.60 -0.84
C LEU A 8 -29.85 -52.23 -0.71
N GLU A 9 -30.31 -51.90 0.45
CA GLU A 9 -30.89 -50.59 0.68
C GLU A 9 -29.81 -49.49 0.49
N PRO A 10 -29.98 -48.59 -0.46
CA PRO A 10 -28.93 -47.65 -0.77
C PRO A 10 -28.61 -46.71 0.38
N TRP A 11 -29.59 -46.35 1.18
CA TRP A 11 -29.41 -45.46 2.31
C TRP A 11 -28.55 -46.05 3.41
N ALA A 12 -28.57 -47.41 3.54
CA ALA A 12 -27.77 -48.11 4.54
C ALA A 12 -26.27 -48.08 4.20
N MET A 13 -25.94 -48.00 2.91
CA MET A 13 -24.56 -47.89 2.46
C MET A 13 -23.95 -46.52 2.69
N ASP A 14 -24.78 -45.50 2.67
CA ASP A 14 -24.36 -44.13 2.90
C ASP A 14 -24.08 -43.81 4.35
N GLN A 15 -24.57 -44.66 5.26
CA GLN A 15 -24.32 -44.43 6.67
C GLN A 15 -22.90 -44.80 7.04
N PRO A 16 -22.18 -43.90 7.72
CA PRO A 16 -20.84 -44.21 8.15
C PRO A 16 -20.82 -45.33 9.17
N SER A 17 -19.80 -46.17 9.09
CA SER A 17 -19.57 -47.21 10.09
C SER A 17 -19.21 -46.56 11.41
N PRO A 18 -19.34 -47.25 12.54
CA PRO A 18 -18.94 -46.66 13.82
C PRO A 18 -17.48 -46.20 13.82
N GLU A 19 -16.62 -46.92 13.14
CA GLU A 19 -15.21 -46.51 13.02
C GLU A 19 -15.06 -45.23 12.26
N THR A 20 -15.80 -45.07 11.17
CA THR A 20 -15.78 -43.85 10.36
C THR A 20 -16.35 -42.66 11.16
N ALA A 21 -17.39 -42.91 11.95
CA ALA A 21 -17.98 -41.90 12.82
C ALA A 21 -16.98 -41.41 13.88
N VAL A 22 -16.22 -42.32 14.47
CA VAL A 22 -15.20 -41.98 15.46
C VAL A 22 -14.09 -41.17 14.82
N VAL A 23 -13.66 -41.56 13.62
CA VAL A 23 -12.64 -40.84 12.87
C VAL A 23 -13.15 -39.45 12.48
N SER A 24 -14.43 -39.36 12.05
CA SER A 24 -15.04 -38.07 11.73
C SER A 24 -15.11 -37.15 12.94
N ASP A 25 -15.46 -37.68 14.10
CA ASP A 25 -15.51 -36.92 15.34
C ASP A 25 -14.13 -36.44 15.75
N GLY A 26 -13.09 -37.26 15.50
CA GLY A 26 -11.70 -36.87 15.75
C GLY A 26 -11.18 -35.84 14.75
N LEU A 27 -11.69 -35.86 13.52
CA LEU A 27 -11.29 -34.89 12.49
C LEU A 27 -12.01 -33.55 12.62
N MET A 28 -13.24 -33.53 13.09
CA MET A 28 -14.01 -32.30 13.21
C MET A 28 -13.33 -31.22 14.06
N PRO A 29 -12.82 -31.53 15.26
CA PRO A 29 -12.08 -30.53 16.02
C PRO A 29 -10.84 -30.02 15.30
N VAL A 30 -10.14 -30.90 14.58
CA VAL A 30 -8.94 -30.51 13.80
C VAL A 30 -9.33 -29.57 12.68
N LEU A 31 -10.42 -29.86 11.96
CA LEU A 31 -10.92 -29.00 10.90
C LEU A 31 -11.38 -27.65 11.44
N GLU A 32 -12.09 -27.65 12.55
CA GLU A 32 -12.54 -26.41 13.21
C GLU A 32 -11.35 -25.56 13.61
N GLU A 33 -10.32 -26.18 14.15
CA GLU A 33 -9.10 -25.49 14.53
C GLU A 33 -8.39 -24.87 13.31
N ARG A 34 -8.29 -25.61 12.21
CA ARG A 34 -7.71 -25.13 10.97
C ARG A 34 -8.51 -23.97 10.39
N VAL A 35 -9.82 -24.10 10.37
CA VAL A 35 -10.70 -23.02 9.89
C VAL A 35 -10.54 -21.79 10.75
N SER A 36 -10.50 -21.94 12.06
CA SER A 36 -10.28 -20.82 12.98
C SER A 36 -8.92 -20.15 12.72
N ALA A 37 -7.89 -20.95 12.50
CA ALA A 37 -6.56 -20.42 12.18
C ALA A 37 -6.56 -19.66 10.88
N LEU A 38 -7.23 -20.17 9.84
CA LEU A 38 -7.34 -19.50 8.56
C LEU A 38 -8.11 -18.19 8.66
N VAL A 39 -9.22 -18.18 9.42
CA VAL A 39 -9.99 -16.97 9.66
C VAL A 39 -9.14 -15.92 10.38
N ALA A 40 -8.38 -16.34 11.39
CA ALA A 40 -7.50 -15.45 12.12
C ALA A 40 -6.42 -14.86 11.23
N ARG A 41 -5.80 -15.68 10.38
CA ARG A 41 -4.80 -15.20 9.40
C ARG A 41 -5.41 -14.24 8.40
N HIS A 42 -6.60 -14.53 7.94
CA HIS A 42 -7.29 -13.68 6.99
C HIS A 42 -7.59 -12.30 7.60
N ARG A 43 -8.06 -12.27 8.83
CA ARG A 43 -8.29 -11.01 9.54
C ARG A 43 -7.02 -10.21 9.72
N GLU A 44 -5.96 -10.90 10.11
CA GLU A 44 -4.65 -10.27 10.28
C GLU A 44 -4.14 -9.70 8.97
N ALA A 45 -4.24 -10.46 7.88
CA ALA A 45 -3.84 -10.02 6.56
C ALA A 45 -4.65 -8.79 6.12
N ARG A 46 -5.95 -8.78 6.39
CA ARG A 46 -6.80 -7.62 6.08
C ARG A 46 -6.39 -6.39 6.86
N GLN A 47 -6.09 -6.55 8.14
CA GLN A 47 -5.62 -5.45 8.97
C GLN A 47 -4.31 -4.89 8.45
N GLN A 48 -3.40 -5.77 8.03
CA GLN A 48 -2.13 -5.34 7.43
C GLN A 48 -2.35 -4.59 6.13
N VAL A 49 -3.26 -5.06 5.28
CA VAL A 49 -3.59 -4.38 4.03
C VAL A 49 -4.16 -2.99 4.30
N GLU A 50 -5.05 -2.86 5.26
CA GLU A 50 -5.62 -1.56 5.62
C GLU A 50 -4.57 -0.62 6.18
N SER A 51 -3.68 -1.14 7.03
CA SER A 51 -2.58 -0.37 7.58
C SER A 51 -1.63 0.12 6.49
N LEU A 52 -1.27 -0.75 5.55
CA LEU A 52 -0.41 -0.41 4.43
C LEU A 52 -1.07 0.62 3.51
N ARG A 53 -2.36 0.50 3.26
CA ARG A 53 -3.10 1.49 2.47
C ARG A 53 -3.10 2.86 3.13
N SER A 54 -3.29 2.88 4.45
CA SER A 54 -3.24 4.11 5.22
C SER A 54 -1.86 4.75 5.17
N GLU A 55 -0.80 3.94 5.30
CA GLU A 55 0.57 4.44 5.17
C GLU A 55 0.85 4.98 3.78
N LEU A 56 0.41 4.27 2.74
CA LEU A 56 0.59 4.73 1.37
C LEU A 56 -0.11 6.06 1.13
N ALA A 57 -1.35 6.19 1.59
CA ALA A 57 -2.08 7.45 1.46
C ALA A 57 -1.36 8.60 2.18
N SER A 58 -0.82 8.33 3.36
CA SER A 58 -0.06 9.31 4.12
C SER A 58 1.24 9.71 3.41
N ARG A 59 1.95 8.73 2.88
CA ARG A 59 3.19 8.98 2.13
C ARG A 59 2.93 9.73 0.83
N ASP A 60 1.86 9.38 0.12
CA ASP A 60 1.47 10.06 -1.11
C ASP A 60 1.14 11.53 -0.84
N ALA A 61 0.41 11.81 0.25
CA ALA A 61 0.12 13.17 0.66
C ALA A 61 1.40 13.93 0.99
N ARG A 62 2.35 13.28 1.63
CA ARG A 62 3.64 13.88 1.97
C ARG A 62 4.48 14.16 0.74
N ILE A 63 4.49 13.23 -0.21
CA ILE A 63 5.18 13.41 -1.49
C ILE A 63 4.59 14.59 -2.26
N ALA A 64 3.27 14.69 -2.31
CA ALA A 64 2.59 15.81 -2.94
C ALA A 64 2.97 17.15 -2.29
N GLU A 65 3.02 17.19 -0.96
CA GLU A 65 3.42 18.38 -0.22
C GLU A 65 4.89 18.75 -0.47
N LEU A 66 5.78 17.75 -0.43
CA LEU A 66 7.20 17.98 -0.70
C LEU A 66 7.44 18.43 -2.13
N THR A 67 6.73 17.85 -3.09
CA THR A 67 6.82 18.25 -4.50
C THR A 67 6.40 19.70 -4.67
N LYS A 68 5.35 20.12 -3.98
CA LYS A 68 4.87 21.49 -3.98
C LYS A 68 5.92 22.44 -3.39
N GLN A 69 6.54 22.07 -2.29
CA GLN A 69 7.59 22.87 -1.65
C GLN A 69 8.81 23.00 -2.54
N VAL A 70 9.23 21.89 -3.16
CA VAL A 70 10.37 21.90 -4.09
C VAL A 70 10.09 22.84 -5.26
N GLY A 71 8.90 22.75 -5.85
CA GLY A 71 8.50 23.64 -6.95
C GLY A 71 8.51 25.10 -6.55
N SER A 72 8.02 25.40 -5.35
CA SER A 72 8.03 26.75 -4.79
C SER A 72 9.43 27.27 -4.55
N ASP A 73 10.31 26.41 -4.01
CA ASP A 73 11.72 26.77 -3.78
C ASP A 73 12.48 27.02 -5.09
N GLU A 74 12.24 26.21 -6.11
CA GLU A 74 12.84 26.40 -7.43
C GLU A 74 12.40 27.71 -8.06
N GLN A 75 11.13 28.05 -7.93
CA GLN A 75 10.61 29.29 -8.45
C GLN A 75 11.25 30.49 -7.73
N LEU A 76 11.37 30.39 -6.42
CA LEU A 76 12.02 31.43 -5.61
C LEU A 76 13.48 31.60 -6.02
N ARG A 77 14.21 30.52 -6.21
CA ARG A 77 15.59 30.56 -6.66
C ARG A 77 15.71 31.19 -8.03
N SER A 78 14.81 30.86 -8.93
CA SER A 78 14.79 31.43 -10.27
C SER A 78 14.57 32.94 -10.21
N GLU A 79 13.64 33.40 -9.39
CA GLU A 79 13.40 34.83 -9.19
C GLU A 79 14.60 35.53 -8.60
N LEU A 80 15.26 34.91 -7.62
CA LEU A 80 16.47 35.49 -7.03
C LEU A 80 17.61 35.59 -8.02
N ARG A 81 17.80 34.59 -8.89
CA ARG A 81 18.80 34.62 -9.95
C ARG A 81 18.54 35.77 -10.93
N GLU A 82 17.29 35.98 -11.31
CA GLU A 82 16.91 37.08 -12.19
C GLU A 82 17.20 38.41 -11.55
N ARG A 83 16.84 38.59 -10.28
CA ARG A 83 17.11 39.82 -9.54
C ARG A 83 18.59 40.08 -9.40
N LEU A 84 19.37 39.05 -9.08
CA LEU A 84 20.82 39.17 -9.00
C LEU A 84 21.44 39.55 -10.36
N GLY A 85 20.93 38.92 -11.42
CA GLY A 85 21.37 39.27 -12.79
C GLY A 85 21.11 40.72 -13.11
N ARG A 86 19.93 41.24 -12.77
CA ARG A 86 19.60 42.67 -12.99
C ARG A 86 20.50 43.58 -12.18
N VAL A 87 20.76 43.24 -10.93
CA VAL A 87 21.67 44.02 -10.08
C VAL A 87 23.07 44.06 -10.65
N ILE A 88 23.57 42.91 -11.08
CA ILE A 88 24.89 42.81 -11.68
C ILE A 88 24.99 43.65 -12.97
N ASP A 89 23.98 43.54 -13.83
CA ASP A 89 23.93 44.34 -15.06
C ASP A 89 23.89 45.83 -14.76
N ARG A 90 23.14 46.21 -13.77
CA ARG A 90 23.04 47.63 -13.37
C ARG A 90 24.36 48.16 -12.80
N VAL A 91 25.06 47.36 -12.03
CA VAL A 91 26.39 47.69 -11.50
C VAL A 91 27.37 47.84 -12.63
N ARG A 92 27.34 46.96 -13.62
CA ARG A 92 28.22 47.05 -14.82
C ARG A 92 27.92 48.33 -15.60
N GLU A 93 26.63 48.67 -15.79
CA GLU A 93 26.25 49.91 -16.48
C GLU A 93 26.81 51.14 -15.75
N LEU A 94 26.72 51.15 -14.43
CA LEU A 94 27.22 52.22 -13.60
C LEU A 94 28.74 52.31 -13.65
N GLU A 95 29.42 51.17 -13.65
CA GLU A 95 30.87 51.13 -13.78
C GLU A 95 31.34 51.61 -15.15
N ASP A 96 30.64 51.21 -16.20
CA ASP A 96 30.97 51.64 -17.56
C ASP A 96 30.71 53.17 -17.72
N ALA A 97 29.64 53.66 -17.17
CA ALA A 97 29.34 55.08 -17.18
C ALA A 97 30.38 55.92 -16.41
N GLN A 98 30.82 55.38 -15.27
CA GLN A 98 31.84 56.04 -14.47
C GLN A 98 33.18 55.98 -15.11
N SER A 99 33.53 54.85 -15.71
CA SER A 99 34.78 54.69 -16.49
C SER A 99 34.79 55.62 -17.68
N GLY A 100 33.68 55.82 -18.37
CA GLY A 100 33.54 56.77 -19.46
C GLY A 100 33.74 58.19 -19.03
N ASN A 101 33.23 58.54 -17.85
CA ASN A 101 33.42 59.87 -17.30
C ASN A 101 34.87 60.14 -16.88
N ASP A 102 35.49 59.15 -16.27
CA ASP A 102 36.89 59.26 -15.84
C ASP A 102 37.86 59.36 -17.02
N GLY A 103 37.45 58.85 -18.16
CA GLY A 103 38.23 58.93 -19.38
C GLY A 103 38.21 60.25 -20.10
N GLN A 104 37.36 61.13 -19.64
CA GLN A 104 37.24 62.47 -20.16
C GLN A 104 38.02 63.45 -19.30
#